data_ea3666da672fb5393e2d15530f659e44
#
_entry.id   ea3666da672fb5393e2d15530f659e44
#
_cell.length_a   1.000
_cell.length_b   1.000
_cell.length_c   1.000
_cell.angle_alpha   90.00
_cell.angle_beta   90.00
_cell.angle_gamma   90.00
#
_symmetry.space_group_name_H-M   'P 1'
#
loop_
_entity.id
_entity.type
_entity.pdbx_description
1 polymer ?
#
loop_
_entity_poly.entity_id
_entity_poly.type
_entity_poly.pdbx_seq_one_letter_code
_entity_poly.pdbx_strand_id
1 'polypeptide(L)'
;MDILIGAIVVVFVLIMGFRAFTGYSSYKGTLYQQLFSSYLEYFCRMSMQRDLSRSNYLQERIGPHRIVYNAYRDGQGRIAATFATVFSTRGHAAICAVATSGAVAGKDTGSWTVERDGKRYALPSPVTYVRRQKKLLDSFLKGAPVEYIIAFNAGTDTSGVVCSYTVLTVDALVDHLAEKPEGAVSEADMVKAFETFKEMAAHAQ
;
A
#
# COMPACT_ATOMS: atom_id res chain seq x y z
N MET A 1 -19.38 -20.55 37.46
CA MET A 1 -18.44 -19.54 36.94
C MET A 1 -17.77 -20.05 35.66
N ASP A 2 -17.38 -21.31 35.59
CA ASP A 2 -16.65 -21.91 34.47
C ASP A 2 -17.45 -21.97 33.15
N ILE A 3 -18.76 -22.23 33.23
CA ILE A 3 -19.64 -22.25 32.02
C ILE A 3 -19.73 -20.86 31.37
N LEU A 4 -19.79 -19.79 32.17
CA LEU A 4 -19.85 -18.43 31.66
C LEU A 4 -18.55 -18.03 30.98
N ILE A 5 -17.41 -18.37 31.62
CA ILE A 5 -16.07 -18.12 31.03
C ILE A 5 -15.92 -18.90 29.73
N GLY A 6 -16.32 -20.19 29.72
CA GLY A 6 -16.30 -21.01 28.52
C GLY A 6 -17.13 -20.43 27.37
N ALA A 7 -18.35 -19.95 27.65
CA ALA A 7 -19.19 -19.30 26.66
C ALA A 7 -18.56 -18.02 26.10
N ILE A 8 -17.96 -17.17 26.94
CA ILE A 8 -17.27 -15.94 26.51
C ILE A 8 -16.10 -16.28 25.57
N VAL A 9 -15.30 -17.29 25.92
CA VAL A 9 -14.16 -17.72 25.09
C VAL A 9 -14.65 -18.23 23.74
N VAL A 10 -15.69 -19.05 23.70
CA VAL A 10 -16.27 -19.55 22.43
C VAL A 10 -16.77 -18.40 21.55
N VAL A 11 -17.53 -17.45 22.11
CA VAL A 11 -18.01 -16.28 21.37
C VAL A 11 -16.85 -15.44 20.85
N PHE A 12 -15.81 -15.22 21.64
CA PHE A 12 -14.61 -14.49 21.22
C PHE A 12 -13.91 -15.18 20.03
N VAL A 13 -13.71 -16.51 20.11
CA VAL A 13 -13.09 -17.28 19.04
C VAL A 13 -13.91 -17.22 17.75
N LEU A 14 -15.24 -17.31 17.85
CA LEU A 14 -16.14 -17.20 16.69
C LEU A 14 -16.06 -15.81 16.05
N ILE A 15 -16.07 -14.75 16.84
CA ILE A 15 -15.93 -13.37 16.33
C ILE A 15 -14.58 -13.18 15.65
N MET A 16 -13.50 -13.64 16.27
CA MET A 16 -12.15 -13.53 15.70
C MET A 16 -12.00 -14.37 14.43
N GLY A 17 -12.56 -15.57 14.40
CA GLY A 17 -12.59 -16.43 13.22
C GLY A 17 -13.36 -15.81 12.06
N PHE A 18 -14.53 -15.23 12.33
CA PHE A 18 -15.32 -14.52 11.32
C PHE A 18 -14.57 -13.29 10.78
N ARG A 19 -13.96 -12.48 11.64
CA ARG A 19 -13.13 -11.34 11.23
C ARG A 19 -11.92 -11.76 10.43
N ALA A 20 -11.28 -12.87 10.80
CA ALA A 20 -10.17 -13.42 10.04
C ALA A 20 -10.62 -13.88 8.66
N PHE A 21 -11.73 -14.58 8.55
CA PHE A 21 -12.26 -15.03 7.27
C PHE A 21 -12.64 -13.86 6.34
N THR A 22 -13.37 -12.88 6.85
CA THR A 22 -13.77 -11.69 6.06
C THR A 22 -12.59 -10.80 5.67
N GLY A 23 -11.55 -10.70 6.52
CA GLY A 23 -10.35 -9.94 6.23
C GLY A 23 -9.42 -10.57 5.19
N TYR A 24 -9.55 -11.88 4.96
CA TYR A 24 -8.67 -12.59 4.02
C TYR A 24 -8.79 -12.09 2.57
N SER A 25 -10.00 -11.74 2.13
CA SER A 25 -10.23 -11.18 0.79
C SER A 25 -9.55 -9.81 0.59
N SER A 26 -9.40 -9.03 1.66
CA SER A 26 -8.70 -7.75 1.64
C SER A 26 -7.17 -7.89 1.63
N TYR A 27 -6.67 -9.07 1.95
CA TYR A 27 -5.25 -9.39 1.98
C TYR A 27 -4.77 -10.05 0.69
N LYS A 28 -5.48 -11.11 0.25
CA LYS A 28 -5.06 -11.95 -0.88
C LYS A 28 -5.06 -11.17 -2.20
N GLY A 29 -3.92 -11.22 -2.92
CA GLY A 29 -3.73 -10.56 -4.21
C GLY A 29 -3.63 -9.03 -4.13
N THR A 30 -3.52 -8.46 -2.92
CA THR A 30 -3.40 -7.02 -2.69
C THR A 30 -2.00 -6.63 -2.24
N LEU A 31 -1.75 -5.32 -2.15
CA LEU A 31 -0.51 -4.76 -1.63
C LEU A 31 -0.14 -5.33 -0.24
N TYR A 32 -1.13 -5.59 0.61
CA TYR A 32 -0.87 -6.13 1.96
C TYR A 32 -0.22 -7.52 1.94
N GLN A 33 -0.54 -8.35 0.94
CA GLN A 33 0.11 -9.66 0.80
C GLN A 33 1.61 -9.54 0.52
N GLN A 34 2.02 -8.47 -0.14
CA GLN A 34 3.43 -8.21 -0.43
C GLN A 34 4.17 -7.49 0.71
N LEU A 35 3.44 -6.73 1.52
CA LEU A 35 4.04 -6.00 2.63
C LEU A 35 4.18 -6.84 3.90
N PHE A 36 3.41 -7.93 4.06
CA PHE A 36 3.41 -8.77 5.26
C PHE A 36 3.73 -10.22 4.91
N SER A 37 4.53 -10.88 5.73
CA SER A 37 5.00 -12.26 5.51
C SER A 37 3.89 -13.28 5.44
N SER A 38 2.79 -13.05 6.14
CA SER A 38 1.65 -13.95 6.20
C SER A 38 0.35 -13.21 6.52
N TYR A 39 -0.77 -13.86 6.19
CA TYR A 39 -2.08 -13.34 6.59
C TYR A 39 -2.22 -13.22 8.11
N LEU A 40 -1.62 -14.11 8.87
CA LEU A 40 -1.67 -14.05 10.33
C LEU A 40 -0.93 -12.82 10.87
N GLU A 41 0.23 -12.48 10.33
CA GLU A 41 0.96 -11.26 10.68
C GLU A 41 0.10 -10.01 10.39
N TYR A 42 -0.44 -9.93 9.17
CA TYR A 42 -1.34 -8.84 8.77
C TYR A 42 -2.54 -8.72 9.71
N PHE A 43 -3.25 -9.84 9.95
CA PHE A 43 -4.44 -9.87 10.79
C PHE A 43 -4.14 -9.48 12.25
N CYS A 44 -3.06 -10.01 12.83
CA CYS A 44 -2.66 -9.68 14.19
C CYS A 44 -2.27 -8.21 14.33
N ARG A 45 -1.52 -7.65 13.37
CA ARG A 45 -1.14 -6.22 13.39
C ARG A 45 -2.35 -5.32 13.26
N MET A 46 -3.25 -5.61 12.32
CA MET A 46 -4.48 -4.85 12.11
C MET A 46 -5.45 -4.95 13.31
N SER A 47 -5.63 -6.15 13.86
CA SER A 47 -6.58 -6.39 14.96
C SER A 47 -6.09 -5.88 16.31
N MET A 48 -4.77 -5.86 16.55
CA MET A 48 -4.16 -5.43 17.81
C MET A 48 -3.63 -3.99 17.76
N GLN A 49 -3.93 -3.24 16.69
CA GLN A 49 -3.42 -1.88 16.49
C GLN A 49 -1.90 -1.76 16.70
N ARG A 50 -1.15 -2.82 16.34
CA ARG A 50 0.29 -2.81 16.43
C ARG A 50 0.90 -1.93 15.35
N ASP A 51 2.15 -1.54 15.55
CA ASP A 51 2.91 -0.73 14.61
C ASP A 51 2.92 -1.36 13.20
N LEU A 52 2.14 -0.77 12.28
CA LEU A 52 2.07 -1.16 10.87
C LEU A 52 3.21 -0.55 10.04
N SER A 53 4.04 0.31 10.65
CA SER A 53 5.15 0.95 9.95
C SER A 53 6.31 0.00 9.63
N ARG A 54 6.28 -1.23 10.13
CA ARG A 54 7.32 -2.25 9.90
C ARG A 54 6.71 -3.55 9.42
N SER A 55 7.45 -4.25 8.57
CA SER A 55 7.14 -5.59 8.09
C SER A 55 8.38 -6.47 8.21
N ASN A 56 8.24 -7.66 8.78
CA ASN A 56 9.35 -8.61 8.86
C ASN A 56 9.78 -9.07 7.45
N TYR A 57 8.82 -9.30 6.57
CA TYR A 57 9.08 -9.69 5.20
C TYR A 57 9.89 -8.64 4.43
N LEU A 58 9.49 -7.37 4.50
CA LEU A 58 10.26 -6.30 3.88
C LEU A 58 11.62 -6.10 4.54
N GLN A 59 11.74 -6.31 5.86
CA GLN A 59 13.02 -6.22 6.56
C GLN A 59 14.04 -7.21 5.99
N GLU A 60 13.61 -8.42 5.64
CA GLU A 60 14.47 -9.45 5.04
C GLU A 60 14.84 -9.14 3.59
N ARG A 61 13.95 -8.47 2.84
CA ARG A 61 14.12 -8.24 1.40
C ARG A 61 14.81 -6.92 1.07
N ILE A 62 14.47 -5.85 1.77
CA ILE A 62 14.95 -4.49 1.46
C ILE A 62 15.73 -3.83 2.61
N GLY A 63 15.84 -4.50 3.77
CA GLY A 63 16.55 -4.00 4.95
C GLY A 63 15.74 -2.98 5.78
N PRO A 64 16.43 -2.07 6.51
CA PRO A 64 15.77 -1.08 7.35
C PRO A 64 14.74 -0.24 6.58
N HIS A 65 13.53 -0.19 7.10
CA HIS A 65 12.43 0.54 6.47
C HIS A 65 11.38 1.02 7.48
N ARG A 66 10.53 1.96 7.03
CA ARG A 66 9.31 2.41 7.68
C ARG A 66 8.23 2.62 6.65
N ILE A 67 6.98 2.39 7.00
CA ILE A 67 5.83 2.53 6.10
C ILE A 67 4.81 3.48 6.71
N VAL A 68 4.31 4.43 5.93
CA VAL A 68 3.15 5.26 6.27
C VAL A 68 2.03 4.97 5.29
N TYR A 69 0.85 4.71 5.82
CA TYR A 69 -0.36 4.53 5.02
C TYR A 69 -1.20 5.79 5.06
N ASN A 70 -1.61 6.28 3.90
CA ASN A 70 -2.53 7.39 3.79
C ASN A 70 -3.54 7.15 2.65
N ALA A 71 -4.68 7.83 2.71
CA ALA A 71 -5.72 7.72 1.71
C ALA A 71 -6.20 9.10 1.28
N TYR A 72 -6.49 9.24 0.00
CA TYR A 72 -7.19 10.39 -0.55
C TYR A 72 -8.67 10.07 -0.69
N ARG A 73 -9.50 11.04 -0.33
CA ARG A 73 -10.95 10.94 -0.50
C ARG A 73 -11.45 11.76 -1.68
N ASP A 74 -12.52 11.32 -2.30
CA ASP A 74 -13.23 12.09 -3.33
C ASP A 74 -14.14 13.15 -2.68
N GLY A 75 -14.80 13.96 -3.53
CA GLY A 75 -15.73 14.99 -3.07
C GLY A 75 -16.99 14.45 -2.34
N GLN A 76 -17.17 13.13 -2.31
CA GLN A 76 -18.25 12.46 -1.58
C GLN A 76 -17.75 11.76 -0.29
N GLY A 77 -16.48 11.98 0.08
CA GLY A 77 -15.86 11.38 1.27
C GLY A 77 -15.43 9.91 1.12
N ARG A 78 -15.60 9.29 -0.07
CA ARG A 78 -15.20 7.91 -0.32
C ARG A 78 -13.70 7.84 -0.57
N ILE A 79 -13.06 6.72 -0.19
CA ILE A 79 -11.65 6.49 -0.49
C ILE A 79 -11.48 6.36 -2.02
N ALA A 80 -10.74 7.28 -2.59
CA ALA A 80 -10.46 7.35 -4.02
C ALA A 80 -9.09 6.78 -4.39
N ALA A 81 -8.10 6.86 -3.48
CA ALA A 81 -6.79 6.25 -3.64
C ALA A 81 -6.17 5.96 -2.27
N THR A 82 -5.46 4.85 -2.17
CA THR A 82 -4.66 4.49 -0.99
C THR A 82 -3.20 4.46 -1.36
N PHE A 83 -2.36 4.93 -0.43
CA PHE A 83 -0.92 4.94 -0.58
C PHE A 83 -0.26 4.17 0.56
N ALA A 84 0.79 3.43 0.22
CA ALA A 84 1.82 3.01 1.14
C ALA A 84 3.11 3.71 0.76
N THR A 85 3.58 4.65 1.59
CA THR A 85 4.88 5.30 1.38
C THR A 85 5.93 4.55 2.19
N VAL A 86 6.85 3.90 1.51
CA VAL A 86 7.96 3.14 2.07
C VAL A 86 9.19 4.04 2.13
N PHE A 87 9.67 4.28 3.33
CA PHE A 87 10.95 4.93 3.60
C PHE A 87 11.99 3.84 3.87
N SER A 88 13.04 3.75 3.09
CA SER A 88 14.08 2.73 3.25
C SER A 88 15.47 3.31 2.99
N THR A 89 16.49 2.58 3.41
CA THR A 89 17.89 2.93 3.12
C THR A 89 18.25 2.76 1.64
N ARG A 90 17.39 2.10 0.85
CA ARG A 90 17.49 1.98 -0.62
C ARG A 90 16.82 3.13 -1.38
N GLY A 91 16.28 4.13 -0.68
CA GLY A 91 15.46 5.22 -1.21
C GLY A 91 14.01 5.14 -0.74
N HIS A 92 13.22 6.08 -1.18
CA HIS A 92 11.82 6.18 -0.80
C HIS A 92 10.92 5.78 -1.97
N ALA A 93 9.78 5.15 -1.67
CA ALA A 93 8.79 4.77 -2.68
C ALA A 93 7.37 5.13 -2.22
N ALA A 94 6.65 5.89 -3.03
CA ALA A 94 5.24 6.20 -2.82
C ALA A 94 4.39 5.31 -3.73
N ILE A 95 3.75 4.32 -3.16
CA ILE A 95 3.03 3.26 -3.87
C ILE A 95 1.53 3.56 -3.82
N CYS A 96 0.95 3.92 -4.96
CA CYS A 96 -0.49 4.05 -5.14
C CYS A 96 -1.08 2.66 -5.39
N ALA A 97 -1.81 2.12 -4.43
CA ALA A 97 -2.47 0.82 -4.58
C ALA A 97 -3.80 0.97 -5.31
N VAL A 98 -3.95 0.28 -6.43
CA VAL A 98 -5.17 0.26 -7.24
C VAL A 98 -5.80 -1.13 -7.17
N ALA A 99 -6.85 -1.26 -6.36
CA ALA A 99 -7.55 -2.52 -6.13
C ALA A 99 -8.46 -2.87 -7.32
N THR A 100 -7.87 -3.29 -8.42
CA THR A 100 -8.60 -3.77 -9.60
C THR A 100 -7.94 -5.00 -10.21
N SER A 101 -8.68 -5.73 -11.02
CA SER A 101 -8.21 -6.87 -11.81
C SER A 101 -8.82 -6.78 -13.22
N GLY A 102 -8.18 -7.42 -14.21
CA GLY A 102 -8.56 -7.37 -15.63
C GLY A 102 -7.52 -6.62 -16.46
N ALA A 103 -7.86 -6.27 -17.71
CA ALA A 103 -6.97 -5.51 -18.58
C ALA A 103 -7.17 -4.02 -18.35
N VAL A 104 -6.12 -3.33 -17.93
CA VAL A 104 -6.14 -1.88 -17.64
C VAL A 104 -5.50 -1.12 -18.77
N ALA A 105 -6.13 -0.03 -19.18
CA ALA A 105 -5.59 0.92 -20.14
C ALA A 105 -5.71 2.35 -19.61
N GLY A 106 -4.66 3.16 -19.83
CA GLY A 106 -4.65 4.54 -19.37
C GLY A 106 -3.36 5.28 -19.76
N LYS A 107 -3.42 6.61 -19.65
CA LYS A 107 -2.30 7.51 -19.96
C LYS A 107 -2.14 8.56 -18.86
N ASP A 108 -1.05 9.33 -18.91
CA ASP A 108 -0.79 10.45 -17.98
C ASP A 108 -1.93 11.47 -17.93
N THR A 109 -2.61 11.63 -19.04
CA THR A 109 -3.79 12.51 -19.18
C THR A 109 -4.93 11.71 -19.77
N GLY A 110 -6.14 11.97 -19.31
CA GLY A 110 -7.34 11.34 -19.81
C GLY A 110 -7.95 10.29 -18.86
N SER A 111 -8.93 9.57 -19.37
CA SER A 111 -9.66 8.54 -18.63
C SER A 111 -8.88 7.23 -18.63
N TRP A 112 -8.92 6.56 -17.50
CA TRP A 112 -8.46 5.18 -17.36
C TRP A 112 -9.66 4.24 -17.44
N THR A 113 -9.42 3.05 -17.96
CA THR A 113 -10.44 2.01 -18.09
C THR A 113 -9.90 0.67 -17.65
N VAL A 114 -10.79 -0.18 -17.18
CA VAL A 114 -10.52 -1.59 -16.93
C VAL A 114 -11.53 -2.44 -17.69
N GLU A 115 -11.03 -3.45 -18.39
CA GLU A 115 -11.86 -4.45 -19.05
C GLU A 115 -11.88 -5.73 -18.22
N ARG A 116 -13.09 -6.22 -17.92
CA ARG A 116 -13.33 -7.45 -17.17
C ARG A 116 -14.56 -8.14 -17.75
N ASP A 117 -14.44 -9.42 -18.01
CA ASP A 117 -15.54 -10.26 -18.56
C ASP A 117 -16.15 -9.64 -19.84
N GLY A 118 -15.29 -9.11 -20.72
CA GLY A 118 -15.69 -8.46 -21.98
C GLY A 118 -16.42 -7.12 -21.81
N LYS A 119 -16.49 -6.56 -20.60
CA LYS A 119 -17.09 -5.26 -20.31
C LYS A 119 -16.03 -4.25 -19.88
N ARG A 120 -16.18 -3.02 -20.37
CA ARG A 120 -15.30 -1.91 -20.05
C ARG A 120 -15.92 -0.99 -19.00
N TYR A 121 -15.13 -0.70 -17.96
CA TYR A 121 -15.53 0.17 -16.85
C TYR A 121 -14.57 1.35 -16.75
N ALA A 122 -15.10 2.53 -16.36
CA ALA A 122 -14.25 3.67 -16.04
C ALA A 122 -13.47 3.41 -14.75
N LEU A 123 -12.19 3.76 -14.76
CA LEU A 123 -11.30 3.71 -13.62
C LEU A 123 -10.83 5.13 -13.31
N PRO A 124 -10.95 5.62 -12.07
CA PRO A 124 -10.35 6.89 -11.68
C PRO A 124 -8.84 6.88 -11.96
N SER A 125 -8.34 7.94 -12.61
CA SER A 125 -6.92 7.99 -12.96
C SER A 125 -6.04 8.01 -11.72
N PRO A 126 -5.21 6.98 -11.46
CA PRO A 126 -4.30 6.97 -10.33
C PRO A 126 -3.22 8.05 -10.46
N VAL A 127 -2.89 8.49 -11.67
CA VAL A 127 -1.91 9.55 -11.94
C VAL A 127 -2.27 10.86 -11.22
N THR A 128 -3.56 11.19 -11.13
CA THR A 128 -4.02 12.39 -10.43
C THR A 128 -3.62 12.36 -8.95
N TYR A 129 -3.77 11.21 -8.32
CA TYR A 129 -3.43 11.04 -6.89
C TYR A 129 -1.92 10.92 -6.68
N VAL A 130 -1.21 10.27 -7.60
CA VAL A 130 0.27 10.20 -7.58
C VAL A 130 0.87 11.61 -7.69
N ARG A 131 0.36 12.47 -8.56
CA ARG A 131 0.80 13.88 -8.66
C ARG A 131 0.55 14.64 -7.35
N ARG A 132 -0.57 14.39 -6.70
CA ARG A 132 -0.90 14.99 -5.40
C ARG A 132 0.05 14.50 -4.30
N GLN A 133 0.31 13.20 -4.24
CA GLN A 133 1.26 12.60 -3.30
C GLN A 133 2.68 13.13 -3.56
N LYS A 134 3.08 13.23 -4.84
CA LYS A 134 4.37 13.79 -5.23
C LYS A 134 4.54 15.22 -4.72
N LYS A 135 3.56 16.09 -4.94
CA LYS A 135 3.60 17.47 -4.46
C LYS A 135 3.76 17.55 -2.94
N LEU A 136 3.11 16.64 -2.20
CA LEU A 136 3.23 16.56 -0.75
C LEU A 136 4.64 16.13 -0.34
N LEU A 137 5.17 15.04 -0.90
CA LEU A 137 6.50 14.52 -0.56
C LEU A 137 7.63 15.48 -0.97
N ASP A 138 7.55 16.09 -2.14
CA ASP A 138 8.54 17.07 -2.63
C ASP A 138 8.63 18.32 -1.72
N SER A 139 7.57 18.62 -0.94
CA SER A 139 7.57 19.78 -0.05
C SER A 139 8.55 19.65 1.12
N PHE A 140 8.93 18.44 1.52
CA PHE A 140 9.82 18.19 2.65
C PHE A 140 11.01 17.26 2.35
N LEU A 141 10.90 16.35 1.36
CA LEU A 141 11.99 15.45 0.97
C LEU A 141 12.93 16.11 -0.06
N LYS A 142 13.55 17.23 0.33
CA LYS A 142 14.44 17.97 -0.56
C LYS A 142 15.66 17.13 -0.94
N GLY A 143 15.70 16.66 -2.18
CA GLY A 143 16.85 15.95 -2.76
C GLY A 143 16.95 14.47 -2.43
N ALA A 144 16.08 13.92 -1.61
CA ALA A 144 16.02 12.46 -1.41
C ALA A 144 15.37 11.77 -2.62
N PRO A 145 15.90 10.64 -3.08
CA PRO A 145 15.32 9.90 -4.20
C PRO A 145 13.96 9.31 -3.80
N VAL A 146 12.90 9.74 -4.48
CA VAL A 146 11.54 9.21 -4.29
C VAL A 146 11.05 8.63 -5.62
N GLU A 147 10.69 7.37 -5.62
CA GLU A 147 10.00 6.75 -6.74
C GLU A 147 8.49 6.74 -6.52
N TYR A 148 7.75 7.00 -7.59
CA TYR A 148 6.28 6.98 -7.56
C TYR A 148 5.79 5.80 -8.38
N ILE A 149 5.11 4.87 -7.71
CA ILE A 149 4.70 3.57 -8.25
C ILE A 149 3.18 3.47 -8.25
N ILE A 150 2.59 3.02 -9.35
CA ILE A 150 1.19 2.61 -9.45
C ILE A 150 1.17 1.08 -9.42
N ALA A 151 0.68 0.50 -8.34
CA ALA A 151 0.64 -0.94 -8.13
C ALA A 151 -0.77 -1.48 -8.23
N PHE A 152 -1.00 -2.36 -9.21
CA PHE A 152 -2.25 -3.06 -9.41
C PHE A 152 -2.26 -4.42 -8.69
N ASN A 153 -3.44 -4.98 -8.44
CA ASN A 153 -3.56 -6.32 -7.89
C ASN A 153 -2.83 -7.34 -8.77
N ALA A 154 -2.39 -8.45 -8.16
CA ALA A 154 -1.79 -9.57 -8.88
C ALA A 154 -2.71 -10.07 -10.01
N GLY A 155 -2.11 -10.42 -11.15
CA GLY A 155 -2.83 -10.90 -12.33
C GLY A 155 -3.56 -9.82 -13.15
N THR A 156 -3.36 -8.54 -12.85
CA THR A 156 -3.86 -7.43 -13.68
C THR A 156 -2.97 -7.28 -14.92
N ASP A 157 -3.58 -7.24 -16.10
CA ASP A 157 -2.87 -6.89 -17.33
C ASP A 157 -2.72 -5.36 -17.43
N THR A 158 -1.48 -4.90 -17.35
CA THR A 158 -1.14 -3.48 -17.41
C THR A 158 -0.51 -3.06 -18.76
N SER A 159 -0.50 -3.94 -19.76
CA SER A 159 0.13 -3.69 -21.06
C SER A 159 -0.47 -2.50 -21.82
N GLY A 160 -1.73 -2.16 -21.54
CA GLY A 160 -2.41 -1.00 -22.10
C GLY A 160 -2.14 0.33 -21.39
N VAL A 161 -1.26 0.34 -20.38
CA VAL A 161 -0.93 1.55 -19.61
C VAL A 161 0.33 2.21 -20.17
N VAL A 162 0.23 3.49 -20.50
CA VAL A 162 1.37 4.32 -20.95
C VAL A 162 1.40 5.60 -20.12
N CYS A 163 2.24 5.61 -19.07
CA CYS A 163 2.40 6.78 -18.22
C CYS A 163 3.84 6.99 -17.76
N SER A 164 4.13 8.17 -17.22
CA SER A 164 5.47 8.58 -16.80
C SER A 164 5.91 8.01 -15.44
N TYR A 165 5.02 7.29 -14.76
CA TYR A 165 5.30 6.64 -13.48
C TYR A 165 5.55 5.14 -13.66
N THR A 166 6.28 4.54 -12.75
CA THR A 166 6.46 3.08 -12.70
C THR A 166 5.10 2.41 -12.48
N VAL A 167 4.74 1.48 -13.37
CA VAL A 167 3.50 0.69 -13.28
C VAL A 167 3.87 -0.77 -13.17
N LEU A 168 3.36 -1.43 -12.15
CA LEU A 168 3.57 -2.86 -11.94
C LEU A 168 2.39 -3.49 -11.19
N THR A 169 2.41 -4.80 -11.11
CA THR A 169 1.51 -5.56 -10.27
C THR A 169 2.16 -5.79 -8.90
N VAL A 170 1.35 -5.97 -7.86
CA VAL A 170 1.84 -6.07 -6.48
C VAL A 170 2.83 -7.22 -6.26
N ASP A 171 2.74 -8.29 -7.03
CA ASP A 171 3.65 -9.43 -6.98
C ASP A 171 5.09 -9.08 -7.41
N ALA A 172 5.27 -8.12 -8.32
CA ALA A 172 6.58 -7.63 -8.74
C ALA A 172 7.16 -6.53 -7.83
N LEU A 173 6.35 -5.97 -6.92
CA LEU A 173 6.68 -4.76 -6.17
C LEU A 173 7.92 -4.92 -5.28
N VAL A 174 8.00 -6.01 -4.51
CA VAL A 174 9.08 -6.17 -3.52
C VAL A 174 10.40 -6.45 -4.20
N ASP A 175 10.41 -7.23 -5.28
CA ASP A 175 11.61 -7.48 -6.07
C ASP A 175 12.10 -6.18 -6.71
N HIS A 176 11.21 -5.38 -7.28
CA HIS A 176 11.53 -4.05 -7.81
C HIS A 176 12.15 -3.11 -6.75
N LEU A 177 11.62 -3.10 -5.51
CA LEU A 177 12.20 -2.32 -4.42
C LEU A 177 13.59 -2.85 -4.00
N ALA A 178 13.79 -4.17 -4.05
CA ALA A 178 15.04 -4.82 -3.68
C ALA A 178 16.17 -4.63 -4.69
N GLU A 179 15.86 -4.36 -5.96
CA GLU A 179 16.85 -4.06 -7.01
C GLU A 179 17.59 -2.74 -6.80
N LYS A 180 17.05 -1.84 -5.97
CA LYS A 180 17.69 -0.55 -5.71
C LYS A 180 18.97 -0.71 -4.87
N PRO A 181 19.98 0.13 -5.09
CA PRO A 181 21.23 0.06 -4.35
C PRO A 181 21.02 0.33 -2.85
N GLU A 182 21.72 -0.41 -2.01
CA GLU A 182 21.76 -0.17 -0.57
C GLU A 182 22.52 1.13 -0.26
N GLY A 183 22.11 1.80 0.84
CA GLY A 183 22.80 2.98 1.33
C GLY A 183 22.57 4.25 0.52
N ALA A 184 21.56 4.28 -0.36
CA ALA A 184 21.18 5.49 -1.09
C ALA A 184 20.66 6.59 -0.13
N VAL A 185 20.14 6.19 1.04
CA VAL A 185 19.68 7.08 2.12
C VAL A 185 20.24 6.55 3.45
N SER A 186 20.77 7.43 4.31
CA SER A 186 21.19 7.01 5.65
C SER A 186 19.98 6.57 6.50
N GLU A 187 20.18 5.68 7.46
CA GLU A 187 19.10 5.24 8.35
C GLU A 187 18.53 6.42 9.17
N ALA A 188 19.39 7.36 9.57
CA ALA A 188 18.97 8.56 10.28
C ALA A 188 18.05 9.46 9.42
N ASP A 189 18.42 9.68 8.15
CA ASP A 189 17.60 10.47 7.23
C ASP A 189 16.29 9.75 6.88
N MET A 190 16.33 8.44 6.72
CA MET A 190 15.13 7.62 6.52
C MET A 190 14.15 7.77 7.68
N VAL A 191 14.62 7.65 8.94
CA VAL A 191 13.77 7.80 10.14
C VAL A 191 13.22 9.23 10.23
N LYS A 192 14.05 10.24 9.99
CA LYS A 192 13.63 11.65 9.99
C LYS A 192 12.54 11.90 8.94
N ALA A 193 12.72 11.40 7.73
CA ALA A 193 11.73 11.52 6.65
C ALA A 193 10.39 10.86 7.02
N PHE A 194 10.44 9.67 7.61
CA PHE A 194 9.27 8.95 8.09
C PHE A 194 8.50 9.73 9.17
N GLU A 195 9.19 10.22 10.23
CA GLU A 195 8.52 10.94 11.32
C GLU A 195 7.90 12.25 10.81
N THR A 196 8.62 13.01 9.97
CA THR A 196 8.08 14.23 9.35
C THR A 196 6.81 13.93 8.53
N PHE A 197 6.82 12.88 7.72
CA PHE A 197 5.65 12.53 6.91
C PHE A 197 4.49 12.03 7.75
N LYS A 198 4.76 11.24 8.78
CA LYS A 198 3.75 10.72 9.70
C LYS A 198 2.99 11.85 10.40
N GLU A 199 3.70 12.88 10.87
CA GLU A 199 3.10 14.08 11.46
C GLU A 199 2.22 14.82 10.45
N MET A 200 2.73 15.07 9.24
CA MET A 200 1.97 15.74 8.18
C MET A 200 0.72 14.95 7.75
N ALA A 201 0.83 13.62 7.63
CA ALA A 201 -0.28 12.77 7.25
C ALA A 201 -1.37 12.72 8.33
N ALA A 202 -1.02 12.84 9.61
CA ALA A 202 -1.97 12.92 10.71
C ALA A 202 -2.78 14.23 10.71
N HIS A 203 -2.21 15.33 10.24
CA HIS A 203 -2.88 16.63 10.13
C HIS A 203 -3.69 16.81 8.83
N ALA A 204 -3.50 15.93 7.84
CA ALA A 204 -4.16 16.03 6.54
C ALA A 204 -5.45 15.19 6.42
N GLN A 205 -5.84 14.46 7.45
CA GLN A 205 -7.09 13.69 7.57
C GLN A 205 -8.18 14.54 8.22
#